data_964588d879dacbf01c699fa4d9ab049e
#
_entry.id   964588d879dacbf01c699fa4d9ab049e
#
_cell.length_a   1.000
_cell.length_b   1.000
_cell.length_c   1.000
_cell.angle_alpha   90.00
_cell.angle_beta   90.00
_cell.angle_gamma   90.00
#
_symmetry.space_group_name_H-M   'P 1'
#
loop_
_entity.id
_entity.type
_entity.pdbx_description
1 polymer ?
#
loop_
_entity_poly.entity_id
_entity_poly.type
_entity_poly.pdbx_seq_one_letter_code
_entity_poly.pdbx_strand_id
1 'polypeptide(L)'
;QRGSLIAKGGYNEVYKQAYNLKPGDFVAYEKNGRITHVSTITGSDSKGYPLVTCHNTDRLLVPWDLGWSDNSIKFHLISVHY
;
A
#
# COMPACT_ATOMS: atom_id res chain seq x y z
N GLN A 1 13.17 2.54 -14.05
CA GLN A 1 12.10 2.60 -13.03
C GLN A 1 12.46 3.52 -11.89
N ARG A 2 11.58 4.37 -11.54
CA ARG A 2 11.72 5.23 -10.36
C ARG A 2 10.47 5.16 -9.52
N GLY A 3 10.65 5.08 -8.20
CA GLY A 3 9.56 5.19 -7.26
C GLY A 3 9.46 6.60 -6.69
N SER A 4 8.25 7.10 -6.56
CA SER A 4 7.99 8.40 -5.92
C SER A 4 7.03 8.18 -4.76
N LEU A 5 7.40 8.68 -3.60
CA LEU A 5 6.52 8.64 -2.44
C LEU A 5 5.39 9.65 -2.67
N ILE A 6 4.15 9.18 -2.74
CA ILE A 6 3.00 10.06 -2.95
C ILE A 6 2.28 10.38 -1.63
N ALA A 7 2.40 9.52 -0.63
CA ALA A 7 1.82 9.78 0.69
C ALA A 7 2.50 8.91 1.72
N LYS A 8 2.54 9.38 2.97
CA LYS A 8 3.14 8.68 4.08
C LYS A 8 2.41 9.06 5.36
N GLY A 9 2.07 8.07 6.18
CA GLY A 9 1.40 8.33 7.45
C GLY A 9 0.53 7.16 7.86
N GLY A 10 -0.30 7.39 8.87
CA GLY A 10 -1.28 6.40 9.30
C GLY A 10 -2.40 6.23 8.29
N TYR A 11 -3.25 5.24 8.51
CA TYR A 11 -4.33 4.93 7.58
C TYR A 11 -5.20 6.16 7.28
N ASN A 12 -5.61 6.88 8.32
CA ASN A 12 -6.50 8.04 8.15
C ASN A 12 -5.84 9.20 7.39
N GLU A 13 -4.52 9.20 7.33
CA GLU A 13 -3.77 10.26 6.65
C GLU A 13 -3.57 9.97 5.17
N VAL A 14 -3.56 8.70 4.78
CA VAL A 14 -3.20 8.31 3.41
C VAL A 14 -4.31 7.61 2.63
N TYR A 15 -5.41 7.21 3.27
CA TYR A 15 -6.41 6.37 2.59
C TYR A 15 -7.01 7.04 1.35
N LYS A 16 -7.13 8.35 1.34
CA LYS A 16 -7.67 9.05 0.17
C LYS A 16 -6.69 9.01 -1.00
N GLN A 17 -5.41 9.14 -0.72
CA GLN A 17 -4.37 9.09 -1.74
C GLN A 17 -4.20 7.67 -2.29
N ALA A 18 -4.57 6.65 -1.51
CA ALA A 18 -4.45 5.27 -1.96
C ALA A 18 -5.27 5.01 -3.23
N TYR A 19 -6.38 5.71 -3.42
CA TYR A 19 -7.18 5.55 -4.63
C TYR A 19 -6.45 5.98 -5.90
N ASN A 20 -5.32 6.69 -5.77
CA ASN A 20 -4.49 7.10 -6.91
C ASN A 20 -3.44 6.05 -7.27
N LEU A 21 -3.32 4.99 -6.49
CA LEU A 21 -2.38 3.91 -6.79
C LEU A 21 -2.88 3.09 -7.98
N LYS A 22 -1.94 2.64 -8.80
CA LYS A 22 -2.21 1.87 -10.00
C LYS A 22 -1.49 0.54 -9.93
N PRO A 23 -1.93 -0.48 -10.69
CA PRO A 23 -1.19 -1.74 -10.75
C PRO A 23 0.28 -1.49 -11.07
N GLY A 24 1.16 -2.13 -10.31
CA GLY A 24 2.60 -1.91 -10.40
C GLY A 24 3.17 -0.97 -9.35
N ASP A 25 2.32 -0.18 -8.69
CA ASP A 25 2.76 0.65 -7.57
C ASP A 25 2.93 -0.19 -6.32
N PHE A 26 3.56 0.39 -5.30
CA PHE A 26 3.88 -0.33 -4.07
C PHE A 26 3.31 0.35 -2.84
N VAL A 27 3.05 -0.47 -1.82
CA VAL A 27 2.76 0.02 -0.47
C VAL A 27 3.78 -0.60 0.47
N ALA A 28 4.51 0.24 1.20
CA ALA A 28 5.43 -0.22 2.23
C ALA A 28 4.80 0.03 3.59
N TYR A 29 4.99 -0.90 4.50
CA TYR A 29 4.39 -0.87 5.83
C TYR A 29 5.49 -0.68 6.87
N GLU A 30 5.39 0.40 7.64
CA GLU A 30 6.38 0.75 8.65
C GLU A 30 5.81 0.49 10.04
N LYS A 31 6.55 -0.23 10.87
CA LYS A 31 6.21 -0.46 12.26
C LYS A 31 7.45 -0.23 13.10
N ASN A 32 7.32 0.56 14.16
CA ASN A 32 8.42 0.90 15.08
C ASN A 32 9.64 1.47 14.35
N GLY A 33 9.40 2.32 13.35
CA GLY A 33 10.47 2.98 12.60
C GLY A 33 11.15 2.12 11.55
N ARG A 34 10.61 0.93 11.26
CA ARG A 34 11.19 0.02 10.27
C ARG A 34 10.15 -0.40 9.25
N ILE A 35 10.57 -0.49 8.00
CA ILE A 35 9.74 -1.11 6.97
C ILE A 35 9.77 -2.61 7.20
N THR A 36 8.61 -3.17 7.56
CA THR A 36 8.49 -4.59 7.89
C THR A 36 7.89 -5.42 6.77
N HIS A 37 7.27 -4.77 5.79
CA HIS A 37 6.57 -5.47 4.72
C HIS A 37 6.39 -4.54 3.54
N VAL A 38 6.32 -5.10 2.34
CA VAL A 38 6.04 -4.36 1.11
C VAL A 38 5.09 -5.20 0.27
N SER A 39 4.08 -4.55 -0.31
CA SER A 39 3.12 -5.19 -1.20
C SER A 39 3.04 -4.46 -2.52
N THR A 40 2.67 -5.17 -3.58
CA THR A 40 2.50 -4.60 -4.92
C THR A 40 1.02 -4.44 -5.21
N ILE A 41 0.63 -3.29 -5.73
CA ILE A 41 -0.75 -3.09 -6.22
C ILE A 41 -0.93 -3.94 -7.47
N THR A 42 -1.92 -4.82 -7.44
CA THR A 42 -2.19 -5.73 -8.56
C THR A 42 -3.62 -5.64 -9.09
N GLY A 43 -4.47 -4.83 -8.46
CA GLY A 43 -5.84 -4.66 -8.91
C GLY A 43 -6.61 -3.71 -8.03
N SER A 44 -7.91 -3.73 -8.18
CA SER A 44 -8.83 -2.96 -7.32
C SER A 44 -10.16 -3.70 -7.23
N ASP A 45 -10.92 -3.41 -6.17
CA ASP A 45 -12.23 -4.00 -6.03
C ASP A 45 -13.27 -3.22 -6.86
N SER A 46 -14.55 -3.61 -6.75
CA SER A 46 -15.62 -3.00 -7.52
C SER A 46 -15.84 -1.53 -7.19
N LYS A 47 -15.32 -1.08 -6.05
CA LYS A 47 -15.42 0.33 -5.62
C LYS A 47 -14.17 1.13 -5.93
N GLY A 48 -13.17 0.52 -6.58
CA GLY A 48 -11.91 1.16 -6.87
C GLY A 48 -10.91 1.14 -5.73
N TYR A 49 -11.20 0.42 -4.65
CA TYR A 49 -10.27 0.30 -3.53
C TYR A 49 -9.08 -0.56 -3.95
N PRO A 50 -7.84 -0.07 -3.79
CA PRO A 50 -6.68 -0.82 -4.29
C PRO A 50 -6.50 -2.15 -3.58
N LEU A 51 -6.13 -3.16 -4.36
CA LEU A 51 -5.82 -4.50 -3.85
C LEU A 51 -4.35 -4.80 -4.13
N VAL A 52 -3.73 -5.53 -3.22
CA VAL A 52 -2.31 -5.85 -3.30
C VAL A 52 -2.09 -7.35 -3.29
N THR A 53 -0.91 -7.74 -3.74
CA THR A 53 -0.41 -9.10 -3.63
C THR A 53 0.83 -9.08 -2.75
N CYS A 54 0.87 -9.96 -1.75
CA CYS A 54 1.96 -10.06 -0.81
C CYS A 54 2.69 -11.38 -1.04
N HIS A 55 3.98 -11.30 -1.36
CA HIS A 55 4.77 -12.49 -1.66
C HIS A 55 5.05 -13.37 -0.43
N ASN A 56 5.15 -12.75 0.73
CA ASN A 56 5.60 -13.47 1.94
C ASN A 56 4.48 -14.26 2.62
N THR A 57 3.23 -14.02 2.29
CA THR A 57 2.10 -14.61 3.01
C THR A 57 1.05 -15.20 2.07
N ASP A 58 1.36 -15.40 0.80
CA ASP A 58 0.45 -15.93 -0.21
C ASP A 58 -0.89 -15.20 -0.28
N ARG A 59 -0.89 -13.92 0.07
CA ARG A 59 -2.10 -13.11 -0.02
C ARG A 59 -2.22 -12.54 -1.41
N LEU A 60 -3.30 -12.89 -2.09
CA LEU A 60 -3.59 -12.42 -3.43
C LEU A 60 -4.83 -11.54 -3.41
N LEU A 61 -4.71 -10.34 -4.01
CA LEU A 61 -5.83 -9.40 -4.18
C LEU A 61 -6.54 -9.11 -2.86
N VAL A 62 -5.77 -8.75 -1.85
CA VAL A 62 -6.30 -8.32 -0.55
C VAL A 62 -6.23 -6.79 -0.47
N PRO A 63 -7.02 -6.14 0.41
CA PRO A 63 -6.96 -4.68 0.54
C PRO A 63 -5.54 -4.19 0.83
N TRP A 64 -5.20 -3.03 0.28
CA TRP A 64 -3.85 -2.48 0.39
C TRP A 64 -3.41 -2.26 1.85
N ASP A 65 -4.36 -2.03 2.74
CA ASP A 65 -4.07 -1.81 4.16
C ASP A 65 -3.88 -3.13 4.93
N LEU A 66 -4.15 -4.26 4.32
CA LEU A 66 -4.05 -5.60 4.92
C LEU A 66 -4.87 -5.76 6.22
N GLY A 67 -5.86 -4.88 6.42
CA GLY A 67 -6.61 -4.86 7.67
C GLY A 67 -5.88 -4.18 8.82
N TRP A 68 -4.73 -3.55 8.57
CA TRP A 68 -3.91 -2.91 9.60
C TRP A 68 -4.22 -1.42 9.71
N SER A 69 -5.46 -1.07 9.97
CA SER A 69 -5.88 0.32 10.04
C SER A 69 -5.64 0.97 11.40
N ASP A 70 -4.89 0.34 12.28
CA ASP A 70 -4.57 0.91 13.59
C ASP A 70 -3.42 1.94 13.49
N ASN A 71 -3.17 2.65 14.58
CA ASN A 71 -2.19 3.72 14.61
C ASN A 71 -0.74 3.25 14.72
N SER A 72 -0.50 1.94 14.85
CA SER A 72 0.85 1.41 14.99
C SER A 72 1.56 1.25 13.65
N ILE A 73 0.82 1.27 12.55
CA ILE A 73 1.36 1.09 11.22
C ILE A 73 1.33 2.40 10.45
N LYS A 74 2.44 2.74 9.84
CA LYS A 74 2.53 3.84 8.88
C LYS A 74 2.64 3.26 7.49
N PHE A 75 1.86 3.81 6.58
CA PHE A 75 1.84 3.35 5.19
C PHE A 75 2.62 4.32 4.33
N HIS A 76 3.45 3.78 3.45
CA HIS A 76 4.17 4.56 2.45
C HIS A 76 3.62 4.17 1.09
N LEU A 77 2.95 5.10 0.44
CA LEU A 77 2.35 4.87 -0.88
C LEU A 77 3.35 5.32 -1.93
N ILE A 78 3.80 4.39 -2.76
CA ILE A 78 4.88 4.62 -3.71
C ILE A 78 4.38 4.39 -5.11
N SER A 79 4.46 5.41 -5.94
CA SER A 79 4.14 5.32 -7.36
C SER A 79 5.39 4.98 -8.14
N VAL A 80 5.30 4.04 -9.06
CA VAL A 80 6.43 3.61 -9.88
C VAL A 80 6.30 4.22 -11.26
N HIS A 81 7.36 4.84 -11.73
CA HIS A 81 7.44 5.45 -13.06
C HIS A 81 8.33 4.59 -13.96
N TYR A 82 7.83 4.29 -15.13
CA TYR A 82 8.54 3.50 -16.12
C TYR A 82 9.11 4.37 -17.23
#